data_c87de9f9cdd207df9c051802ce114851
#
_entry.id   c87de9f9cdd207df9c051802ce114851
#
_cell.length_a   1.000
_cell.length_b   1.000
_cell.length_c   1.000
_cell.angle_alpha   90.00
_cell.angle_beta   90.00
_cell.angle_gamma   90.00
#
_symmetry.space_group_name_H-M   'P 1'
#
loop_
_entity.id
_entity.type
_entity.pdbx_description
1 polymer ?
#
loop_
_entity_poly.entity_id
_entity_poly.type
_entity_poly.pdbx_seq_one_letter_code
_entity_poly.pdbx_strand_id
1 'polypeptide(L)'
;MRAMSAINPRRFNNDRGAAMAGPLKGLRVLDLSRVMAGPWCTQILADMGAEVIKIEHPTLGDDTRHWGPPWLKDREGNDTSESAYYLSANRGKHSVTVDIGQPEGQALVRELAAESDILVENFKSGGLARKGLDY
;
A
#
# COMPACT_ATOMS: atom_id res chain seq x y z
N MET A 1 30.54 3.22 -8.14
CA MET A 1 29.66 3.87 -9.12
C MET A 1 29.00 2.76 -9.96
N ARG A 2 27.83 2.27 -9.57
CA ARG A 2 27.07 1.27 -10.33
C ARG A 2 25.94 1.98 -11.05
N ALA A 3 25.90 1.80 -12.36
CA ALA A 3 24.94 2.41 -13.25
C ALA A 3 23.50 2.00 -12.86
N MET A 4 22.61 2.99 -12.77
CA MET A 4 21.16 2.76 -12.73
C MET A 4 20.75 2.02 -14.00
N SER A 5 20.26 0.80 -13.83
CA SER A 5 19.69 0.01 -14.91
C SER A 5 18.43 0.68 -15.43
N ALA A 6 18.33 0.81 -16.73
CA ALA A 6 17.21 1.43 -17.41
C ALA A 6 15.87 0.79 -17.04
N ILE A 7 14.87 1.63 -16.82
CA ILE A 7 13.46 1.27 -16.63
C ILE A 7 13.02 0.40 -17.82
N ASN A 8 12.61 -0.83 -17.53
CA ASN A 8 12.10 -1.75 -18.53
C ASN A 8 10.67 -1.34 -18.95
N PRO A 9 10.43 -0.89 -20.20
CA PRO A 9 9.12 -0.42 -20.64
C PRO A 9 8.07 -1.54 -20.87
N ARG A 10 8.35 -2.78 -20.50
CA ARG A 10 7.45 -3.93 -20.72
C ARG A 10 6.60 -4.28 -19.51
N ARG A 11 6.29 -3.34 -18.64
CA ARG A 11 5.43 -3.59 -17.49
C ARG A 11 3.98 -3.26 -17.80
N PHE A 12 3.17 -4.29 -17.67
CA PHE A 12 1.71 -4.28 -17.55
C PHE A 12 0.91 -4.03 -18.83
N ASN A 13 0.81 -5.06 -19.64
CA ASN A 13 -0.41 -5.30 -20.40
C ASN A 13 -1.35 -6.13 -19.51
N ASN A 14 -2.12 -5.50 -18.64
CA ASN A 14 -3.15 -6.16 -17.86
C ASN A 14 -4.52 -5.75 -18.44
N ASP A 15 -4.89 -6.38 -19.56
CA ASP A 15 -6.21 -6.29 -20.18
C ASP A 15 -7.27 -7.02 -19.33
N ARG A 16 -7.42 -6.60 -18.09
CA ARG A 16 -8.62 -6.94 -17.32
C ARG A 16 -9.64 -5.83 -17.52
N GLY A 17 -10.60 -6.11 -18.44
CA GLY A 17 -11.85 -5.37 -18.65
C GLY A 17 -11.74 -3.87 -18.58
N ALA A 18 -12.27 -3.16 -19.55
CA ALA A 18 -12.24 -1.71 -19.67
C ALA A 18 -12.81 -0.97 -18.44
N ALA A 19 -12.11 -1.05 -17.30
CA ALA A 19 -12.21 -0.08 -16.25
C ALA A 19 -11.64 1.23 -16.81
N MET A 20 -12.33 2.35 -16.62
CA MET A 20 -11.90 3.65 -17.10
C MET A 20 -10.44 3.87 -16.71
N ALA A 21 -9.57 3.99 -17.70
CA ALA A 21 -8.16 4.20 -17.47
C ALA A 21 -8.00 5.59 -16.85
N GLY A 22 -7.75 5.65 -15.55
CA GLY A 22 -7.49 6.90 -14.85
C GLY A 22 -6.19 7.56 -15.32
N PRO A 23 -5.99 8.85 -14.99
CA PRO A 23 -4.82 9.64 -15.41
C PRO A 23 -3.49 9.05 -14.90
N LEU A 24 -3.52 8.22 -13.84
CA LEU A 24 -2.33 7.58 -13.26
C LEU A 24 -2.19 6.10 -13.66
N LYS A 25 -2.90 5.65 -14.69
CA LYS A 25 -2.75 4.27 -15.19
C LYS A 25 -1.30 3.98 -15.56
N GLY A 26 -0.79 2.88 -15.04
CA GLY A 26 0.57 2.40 -15.29
C GLY A 26 1.60 2.85 -14.26
N LEU A 27 1.23 3.75 -13.34
CA LEU A 27 2.07 4.07 -12.18
C LEU A 27 1.83 3.07 -11.06
N ARG A 28 2.92 2.66 -10.41
CA ARG A 28 2.89 1.82 -9.21
C ARG A 28 3.31 2.61 -7.99
N VAL A 29 2.53 2.49 -6.94
CA VAL A 29 2.77 3.12 -5.63
C VAL A 29 3.01 2.05 -4.59
N LEU A 30 4.14 2.10 -3.89
CA LEU A 30 4.39 1.32 -2.69
C LEU A 30 3.98 2.14 -1.48
N ASP A 31 2.97 1.66 -0.75
CA ASP A 31 2.39 2.33 0.41
C ASP A 31 2.85 1.65 1.70
N LEU A 32 3.83 2.23 2.39
CA LEU A 32 4.28 1.82 3.72
C LEU A 32 3.59 2.60 4.84
N SER A 33 2.66 3.49 4.49
CA SER A 33 2.01 4.38 5.44
C SER A 33 0.93 3.67 6.25
N ARG A 34 0.59 4.24 7.41
CA ARG A 34 -0.41 3.71 8.35
C ARG A 34 -1.37 4.80 8.79
N VAL A 35 -2.48 4.37 9.34
CA VAL A 35 -3.52 5.17 9.95
C VAL A 35 -4.30 5.98 8.93
N MET A 36 -4.04 7.28 8.72
CA MET A 36 -4.96 8.11 7.94
C MET A 36 -4.28 8.89 6.81
N ALA A 37 -3.35 9.77 7.10
CA ALA A 37 -2.89 10.77 6.14
C ALA A 37 -2.20 10.14 4.90
N GLY A 38 -1.28 9.23 5.12
CA GLY A 38 -0.62 8.47 4.05
C GLY A 38 -1.60 7.55 3.31
N PRO A 39 -2.38 6.70 4.03
CA PRO A 39 -3.37 5.84 3.39
C PRO A 39 -4.41 6.61 2.58
N TRP A 40 -4.88 7.76 3.05
CA TRP A 40 -5.80 8.60 2.27
C TRP A 40 -5.15 9.15 1.00
N CYS A 41 -3.90 9.64 1.10
CA CYS A 41 -3.15 10.08 -0.06
C CYS A 41 -3.05 8.96 -1.11
N THR A 42 -2.62 7.76 -0.71
CA THR A 42 -2.46 6.63 -1.64
C THR A 42 -3.78 6.09 -2.16
N GLN A 43 -4.89 6.23 -1.41
CA GLN A 43 -6.23 5.93 -1.91
C GLN A 43 -6.63 6.88 -3.07
N ILE A 44 -6.33 8.17 -2.96
CA ILE A 44 -6.60 9.12 -4.06
C ILE A 44 -5.81 8.72 -5.31
N LEU A 45 -4.55 8.27 -5.15
CA LEU A 45 -3.77 7.78 -6.28
C LEU A 45 -4.37 6.52 -6.91
N ALA A 46 -4.89 5.60 -6.09
CA ALA A 46 -5.61 4.40 -6.55
C ALA A 46 -6.90 4.79 -7.30
N ASP A 47 -7.68 5.73 -6.77
CA ASP A 47 -8.90 6.24 -7.41
C ASP A 47 -8.60 6.87 -8.78
N MET A 48 -7.41 7.42 -8.96
CA MET A 48 -6.92 7.96 -10.24
C MET A 48 -6.32 6.91 -11.17
N GLY A 49 -6.32 5.64 -10.78
CA GLY A 49 -5.89 4.51 -11.62
C GLY A 49 -4.46 4.01 -11.39
N ALA A 50 -3.75 4.50 -10.39
CA ALA A 50 -2.47 3.92 -9.98
C ALA A 50 -2.65 2.53 -9.36
N GLU A 51 -1.69 1.64 -9.58
CA GLU A 51 -1.59 0.38 -8.84
C GLU A 51 -0.96 0.66 -7.47
N VAL A 52 -1.72 0.52 -6.39
CA VAL A 52 -1.23 0.75 -5.03
C VAL A 52 -1.05 -0.56 -4.29
N ILE A 53 0.18 -0.84 -3.86
CA ILE A 53 0.55 -1.98 -3.03
C ILE A 53 0.78 -1.47 -1.61
N LYS A 54 -0.12 -1.79 -0.70
CA LYS A 54 -0.02 -1.44 0.72
C LYS A 54 0.66 -2.56 1.49
N ILE A 55 1.73 -2.22 2.19
CA ILE A 55 2.42 -3.15 3.11
C ILE A 55 1.81 -3.03 4.51
N GLU A 56 1.40 -4.16 5.04
CA GLU A 56 0.81 -4.27 6.37
C GLU A 56 1.57 -5.27 7.25
N HIS A 57 1.50 -5.09 8.57
CA HIS A 57 2.09 -6.04 9.49
C HIS A 57 1.34 -7.39 9.43
N PRO A 58 2.03 -8.56 9.42
CA PRO A 58 1.38 -9.85 9.19
C PRO A 58 0.28 -10.22 10.18
N THR A 59 0.41 -9.83 11.44
CA THR A 59 -0.57 -10.17 12.49
C THR A 59 -1.47 -9.01 12.88
N LEU A 60 -0.99 -7.78 12.84
CA LEU A 60 -1.73 -6.61 13.31
C LEU A 60 -2.41 -5.84 12.17
N GLY A 61 -1.89 -5.95 10.94
CA GLY A 61 -2.34 -5.12 9.83
C GLY A 61 -2.03 -3.64 10.06
N ASP A 62 -2.87 -2.80 9.48
CA ASP A 62 -2.93 -1.37 9.81
C ASP A 62 -3.71 -1.17 11.12
N ASP A 63 -3.27 -0.24 11.96
CA ASP A 63 -3.91 0.05 13.26
C ASP A 63 -5.42 0.32 13.11
N THR A 64 -5.83 0.95 12.00
CA THR A 64 -7.23 1.29 11.72
C THR A 64 -8.13 0.07 11.49
N ARG A 65 -7.58 -1.12 11.27
CA ARG A 65 -8.37 -2.36 11.20
C ARG A 65 -9.09 -2.68 12.51
N HIS A 66 -8.52 -2.18 13.62
CA HIS A 66 -9.05 -2.40 14.98
C HIS A 66 -9.85 -1.20 15.51
N TRP A 67 -10.07 -0.17 14.68
CA TRP A 67 -10.78 1.03 15.09
C TRP A 67 -12.27 0.92 14.74
N GLY A 68 -13.07 0.67 15.76
CA GLY A 68 -14.51 0.59 15.63
C GLY A 68 -15.21 0.80 16.96
N PRO A 69 -16.54 0.92 16.99
CA PRO A 69 -17.46 0.98 15.85
C PRO A 69 -17.30 2.28 15.02
N PRO A 70 -17.84 2.37 13.79
CA PRO A 70 -18.70 1.37 13.17
C PRO A 70 -17.91 0.25 12.45
N TRP A 71 -18.52 -0.93 12.40
CA TRP A 71 -18.03 -2.07 11.65
C TRP A 71 -18.87 -2.26 10.39
N LEU A 72 -18.27 -2.86 9.34
CA LEU A 72 -19.04 -3.29 8.18
C LEU A 72 -20.08 -4.33 8.61
N LYS A 73 -21.31 -4.18 8.12
CA LYS A 73 -22.38 -5.16 8.37
C LYS A 73 -22.33 -6.26 7.32
N ASP A 74 -22.59 -7.50 7.76
CA ASP A 74 -22.87 -8.61 6.86
C ASP A 74 -24.30 -8.48 6.26
N ARG A 75 -24.69 -9.46 5.44
CA ARG A 75 -26.02 -9.45 4.79
C ARG A 75 -27.16 -9.60 5.78
N GLU A 76 -26.90 -10.17 6.93
CA GLU A 76 -27.86 -10.39 8.03
C GLU A 76 -27.93 -9.18 8.99
N GLY A 77 -27.06 -8.18 8.79
CA GLY A 77 -26.99 -6.95 9.60
C GLY A 77 -26.12 -7.05 10.85
N ASN A 78 -25.37 -8.13 11.04
CA ASN A 78 -24.43 -8.29 12.13
C ASN A 78 -23.12 -7.54 11.85
N ASP A 79 -22.43 -7.13 12.91
CA ASP A 79 -21.09 -6.55 12.79
C ASP A 79 -20.08 -7.60 12.31
N THR A 80 -19.28 -7.24 11.30
CA THR A 80 -18.10 -8.00 10.92
C THR A 80 -16.86 -7.52 11.68
N SER A 81 -15.69 -8.11 11.42
CA SER A 81 -14.41 -7.62 11.93
C SER A 81 -13.81 -6.51 11.05
N GLU A 82 -14.50 -6.08 9.98
CA GLU A 82 -13.99 -5.08 9.05
C GLU A 82 -14.32 -3.66 9.54
N SER A 83 -13.29 -2.91 9.89
CA SER A 83 -13.42 -1.53 10.34
C SER A 83 -13.84 -0.61 9.20
N ALA A 84 -14.91 0.15 9.39
CA ALA A 84 -15.30 1.20 8.46
C ALA A 84 -14.19 2.27 8.31
N TYR A 85 -13.41 2.50 9.35
CA TYR A 85 -12.27 3.41 9.33
C TYR A 85 -11.18 2.95 8.36
N TYR A 86 -10.80 1.65 8.44
CA TYR A 86 -9.86 1.07 7.50
C TYR A 86 -10.37 1.15 6.06
N LEU A 87 -11.62 0.79 5.83
CA LEU A 87 -12.23 0.79 4.50
C LEU A 87 -12.31 2.19 3.89
N SER A 88 -12.47 3.23 4.72
CA SER A 88 -12.57 4.62 4.25
C SER A 88 -11.29 5.16 3.61
N ALA A 89 -10.12 4.60 3.95
CA ALA A 89 -8.82 5.10 3.50
C ALA A 89 -8.03 4.09 2.65
N ASN A 90 -8.57 2.89 2.38
CA ASN A 90 -7.80 1.82 1.74
C ASN A 90 -8.48 1.15 0.55
N ARG A 91 -9.58 1.71 0.02
CA ARG A 91 -10.22 1.13 -1.17
C ARG A 91 -9.28 1.22 -2.38
N GLY A 92 -9.38 0.25 -3.27
CA GLY A 92 -8.62 0.21 -4.51
C GLY A 92 -7.16 -0.21 -4.35
N LYS A 93 -6.72 -0.58 -3.15
CA LYS A 93 -5.35 -1.03 -2.88
C LYS A 93 -5.24 -2.56 -2.85
N HIS A 94 -4.05 -3.06 -3.19
CA HIS A 94 -3.64 -4.43 -2.90
C HIS A 94 -2.93 -4.44 -1.54
N SER A 95 -3.49 -5.16 -0.56
CA SER A 95 -2.84 -5.34 0.73
C SER A 95 -1.93 -6.57 0.71
N VAL A 96 -0.69 -6.40 1.14
CA VAL A 96 0.32 -7.45 1.24
C VAL A 96 0.92 -7.41 2.65
N THR A 97 0.98 -8.55 3.31
CA THR A 97 1.54 -8.64 4.66
C THR A 97 3.04 -8.91 4.61
N VAL A 98 3.83 -8.01 5.21
CA VAL A 98 5.29 -8.13 5.30
C VAL A 98 5.75 -7.61 6.65
N ASP A 99 6.54 -8.43 7.38
CA ASP A 99 7.19 -7.95 8.60
C ASP A 99 8.47 -7.19 8.26
N ILE A 100 8.35 -5.87 8.18
CA ILE A 100 9.49 -4.97 7.94
C ILE A 100 10.45 -4.86 9.15
N GLY A 101 10.17 -5.54 10.25
CA GLY A 101 11.08 -5.72 11.37
C GLY A 101 12.13 -6.79 11.11
N GLN A 102 11.93 -7.67 10.14
CA GLN A 102 12.80 -8.79 9.80
C GLN A 102 13.62 -8.49 8.54
N PRO A 103 14.86 -8.99 8.45
CA PRO A 103 15.73 -8.75 7.29
C PRO A 103 15.12 -9.19 5.95
N GLU A 104 14.40 -10.31 5.94
CA GLU A 104 13.74 -10.85 4.75
C GLU A 104 12.62 -9.93 4.27
N GLY A 105 11.82 -9.39 5.22
CA GLY A 105 10.77 -8.42 4.90
C GLY A 105 11.34 -7.11 4.39
N GLN A 106 12.47 -6.65 4.94
CA GLN A 106 13.17 -5.46 4.46
C GLN A 106 13.72 -5.67 3.05
N ALA A 107 14.27 -6.86 2.74
CA ALA A 107 14.74 -7.19 1.41
C ALA A 107 13.59 -7.13 0.39
N LEU A 108 12.45 -7.76 0.70
CA LEU A 108 11.27 -7.75 -0.14
C LEU A 108 10.73 -6.33 -0.38
N VAL A 109 10.70 -5.49 0.67
CA VAL A 109 10.25 -4.09 0.52
C VAL A 109 11.20 -3.31 -0.37
N ARG A 110 12.52 -3.51 -0.29
CA ARG A 110 13.49 -2.88 -1.20
C ARG A 110 13.29 -3.32 -2.67
N GLU A 111 13.01 -4.59 -2.90
CA GLU A 111 12.70 -5.10 -4.24
C GLU A 111 11.42 -4.45 -4.79
N LEU A 112 10.35 -4.40 -3.98
CA LEU A 112 9.10 -3.74 -4.36
C LEU A 112 9.30 -2.24 -4.61
N ALA A 113 10.10 -1.57 -3.80
CA ALA A 113 10.42 -0.14 -3.97
C ALA A 113 11.18 0.11 -5.28
N ALA A 114 12.16 -0.75 -5.63
CA ALA A 114 12.90 -0.65 -6.88
C ALA A 114 12.01 -0.83 -8.12
N GLU A 115 10.84 -1.45 -7.95
CA GLU A 115 9.86 -1.68 -8.99
C GLU A 115 8.69 -0.70 -8.97
N SER A 116 8.67 0.24 -8.05
CA SER A 116 7.61 1.25 -7.88
C SER A 116 8.07 2.62 -8.34
N ASP A 117 7.13 3.42 -8.83
CA ASP A 117 7.39 4.80 -9.27
C ASP A 117 7.33 5.78 -8.09
N ILE A 118 6.51 5.46 -7.09
CA ILE A 118 6.27 6.30 -5.91
C ILE A 118 6.32 5.42 -4.66
N LEU A 119 7.01 5.90 -3.62
CA LEU A 119 6.94 5.32 -2.28
C LEU A 119 6.33 6.34 -1.34
N VAL A 120 5.33 5.91 -0.55
CA VAL A 120 4.67 6.74 0.46
C VAL A 120 4.86 6.11 1.84
N GLU A 121 5.34 6.90 2.78
CA GLU A 121 5.52 6.49 4.17
C GLU A 121 5.11 7.63 5.12
N ASN A 122 4.81 7.33 6.37
CA ASN A 122 4.50 8.32 7.41
C ASN A 122 5.06 7.91 8.78
N PHE A 123 6.20 7.22 8.77
CA PHE A 123 6.92 6.91 10.00
C PHE A 123 7.50 8.19 10.62
N LYS A 124 7.70 8.16 11.94
CA LYS A 124 8.47 9.21 12.61
C LYS A 124 9.88 9.26 12.05
N SER A 125 10.49 10.44 12.02
CA SER A 125 11.88 10.64 11.57
C SER A 125 12.81 9.57 12.16
N GLY A 126 13.61 8.96 11.30
CA GLY A 126 14.49 7.83 11.61
C GLY A 126 13.76 6.50 11.86
N GLY A 127 12.43 6.44 11.66
CA GLY A 127 11.65 5.22 11.85
C GLY A 127 12.00 4.12 10.85
N LEU A 128 12.13 4.49 9.58
CA LEU A 128 12.55 3.57 8.51
C LEU A 128 14.04 3.26 8.59
N ALA A 129 14.90 4.24 8.96
CA ALA A 129 16.33 4.01 9.15
C ALA A 129 16.62 2.89 10.15
N ARG A 130 15.90 2.86 11.28
CA ARG A 130 16.01 1.76 12.26
C ARG A 130 15.60 0.40 11.71
N LYS A 131 14.93 0.37 10.58
CA LYS A 131 14.50 -0.84 9.87
C LYS A 131 15.33 -1.11 8.60
N GLY A 132 16.42 -0.35 8.39
CA GLY A 132 17.25 -0.48 7.19
C GLY A 132 16.51 -0.17 5.88
N LEU A 133 15.51 0.71 5.93
CA LEU A 133 14.66 1.08 4.80
C LEU A 133 14.69 2.60 4.52
N ASP A 134 15.74 3.29 4.95
CA ASP A 134 16.01 4.69 4.59
C ASP A 134 16.61 4.81 3.18
N TYR A 135 16.55 6.02 2.64
CA TYR A 135 17.12 6.37 1.33
C TYR A 135 18.56 6.82 1.45
#